data_b8a115c3d9b665d8899ca12711f36ed0
#
_entry.id   b8a115c3d9b665d8899ca12711f36ed0
#
_cell.length_a   1.000
_cell.length_b   1.000
_cell.length_c   1.000
_cell.angle_alpha   90.00
_cell.angle_beta   90.00
_cell.angle_gamma   90.00
#
_symmetry.space_group_name_H-M   'P 1'
#
loop_
_entity.id
_entity.type
_entity.pdbx_description
1 polymer ?
#
loop_
_entity_poly.entity_id
_entity_poly.type
_entity_poly.pdbx_seq_one_letter_code
_entity_poly.pdbx_strand_id
1 'polypeptide(L)'
;MTMLEVIEKKKLGQELSPEEIRFFACAAAEKSVPDYQLSALLMAIRLNGMTDAETTELTLAMRDTGDVADLSSIPGIKVDKHSTGGVGDTTTLVLAPLVAACGAPVAKMSGRGLGHTGGTLDKMESIPGMRIDLTVEELLRQVREIGVAVVGQTGHLAPADKTLYALRDVTSTVDSIPLIVSSILSKKLAAGSDAIVLDVKTGSGALMHSLEDSIRLARKMVNVGNLAGKPTVALISGMDQPLGTHVGNALEVKEAIDILSGRAGGDLKEVSLTLGGYMLVLAEKAKTWEEGVRMLEEALESGAGLRKLREMIQAQGGEPAVCDDTGRLPQAPVRKTVCCGRDGYVREMDTVALGLAARALGAGRLRMEDRIDYSVGFVLMVRIGDRVQPGTPLCEIHARTEADAVRAEEAVREAIRWSDTPCERGKNFYAVVTRDGVTRL
;
A
#
# COMPACT_ATOMS: atom_id res chain seq x y z
N MET A 1 -20.22 31.88 9.29
CA MET A 1 -19.25 30.86 9.72
C MET A 1 -17.86 31.28 9.30
N THR A 2 -16.95 31.35 10.21
CA THR A 2 -15.53 31.65 9.98
C THR A 2 -14.67 30.46 10.44
N MET A 3 -13.48 30.32 9.86
CA MET A 3 -12.56 29.26 10.30
C MET A 3 -12.14 29.44 11.77
N LEU A 4 -12.09 30.67 12.29
CA LEU A 4 -11.77 30.91 13.71
C LEU A 4 -12.84 30.33 14.64
N GLU A 5 -14.12 30.42 14.30
CA GLU A 5 -15.20 29.82 15.09
C GLU A 5 -15.09 28.29 15.12
N VAL A 6 -14.74 27.67 13.98
CA VAL A 6 -14.54 26.22 13.87
C VAL A 6 -13.32 25.75 14.68
N ILE A 7 -12.21 26.51 14.60
CA ILE A 7 -11.00 26.24 15.39
C ILE A 7 -11.31 26.34 16.90
N GLU A 8 -11.96 27.43 17.33
CA GLU A 8 -12.29 27.64 18.74
C GLU A 8 -13.14 26.50 19.30
N LYS A 9 -14.16 26.07 18.56
CA LYS A 9 -15.03 24.97 18.92
C LYS A 9 -14.25 23.66 19.07
N LYS A 10 -13.38 23.31 18.08
CA LYS A 10 -12.59 22.07 18.13
C LYS A 10 -11.51 22.13 19.18
N LYS A 11 -10.90 23.27 19.42
CA LYS A 11 -9.92 23.51 20.49
C LYS A 11 -10.50 23.21 21.87
N LEU A 12 -11.79 23.46 22.08
CA LEU A 12 -12.51 23.16 23.31
C LEU A 12 -13.00 21.71 23.41
N GLY A 13 -12.61 20.84 22.46
CA GLY A 13 -13.02 19.43 22.43
C GLY A 13 -14.44 19.18 22.00
N GLN A 14 -15.14 20.18 21.45
CA GLN A 14 -16.51 20.04 20.99
C GLN A 14 -16.57 19.37 19.61
N GLU A 15 -17.67 18.66 19.34
CA GLU A 15 -17.93 18.07 18.02
C GLU A 15 -18.25 19.15 16.99
N LEU A 16 -17.70 19.01 15.78
CA LEU A 16 -18.00 19.87 14.65
C LEU A 16 -19.28 19.40 13.95
N SER A 17 -20.09 20.35 13.50
CA SER A 17 -21.27 20.02 12.70
C SER A 17 -20.86 19.60 11.27
N PRO A 18 -21.75 18.89 10.54
CA PRO A 18 -21.51 18.57 9.12
C PRO A 18 -21.21 19.81 8.26
N GLU A 19 -21.85 20.94 8.52
CA GLU A 19 -21.65 22.19 7.80
C GLU A 19 -20.25 22.77 8.07
N GLU A 20 -19.77 22.73 9.33
CA GLU A 20 -18.42 23.18 9.72
C GLU A 20 -17.34 22.33 9.09
N ILE A 21 -17.56 21.00 9.02
CA ILE A 21 -16.64 20.05 8.39
C ILE A 21 -16.59 20.25 6.88
N ARG A 22 -17.73 20.41 6.21
CA ARG A 22 -17.79 20.72 4.78
C ARG A 22 -17.11 22.04 4.46
N PHE A 23 -17.36 23.09 5.26
CA PHE A 23 -16.67 24.37 5.12
C PHE A 23 -15.15 24.21 5.19
N PHE A 24 -14.64 23.44 6.16
CA PHE A 24 -13.20 23.14 6.27
C PHE A 24 -12.62 22.45 5.02
N ALA A 25 -13.30 21.41 4.54
CA ALA A 25 -12.86 20.65 3.37
C ALA A 25 -12.86 21.53 2.09
N CYS A 26 -13.94 22.27 1.85
CA CYS A 26 -14.05 23.18 0.70
C CYS A 26 -12.99 24.28 0.78
N ALA A 27 -12.79 24.89 1.95
CA ALA A 27 -11.79 25.94 2.14
C ALA A 27 -10.35 25.45 1.85
N ALA A 28 -10.04 24.19 2.20
CA ALA A 28 -8.76 23.57 1.87
C ALA A 28 -8.59 23.32 0.36
N ALA A 29 -9.65 22.86 -0.32
CA ALA A 29 -9.61 22.61 -1.77
C ALA A 29 -9.48 23.90 -2.58
N GLU A 30 -10.26 24.91 -2.21
CA GLU A 30 -10.35 26.22 -2.90
C GLU A 30 -9.22 27.19 -2.50
N LYS A 31 -8.47 26.86 -1.41
CA LYS A 31 -7.47 27.76 -0.80
C LYS A 31 -8.05 29.12 -0.40
N SER A 32 -9.32 29.12 0.02
CA SER A 32 -10.06 30.33 0.43
C SER A 32 -9.78 30.76 1.87
N VAL A 33 -9.06 29.92 2.63
CA VAL A 33 -8.63 30.18 4.01
C VAL A 33 -7.10 30.01 4.10
N PRO A 34 -6.39 30.89 4.84
CA PRO A 34 -4.94 30.80 4.98
C PRO A 34 -4.46 29.50 5.63
N ASP A 35 -3.32 28.99 5.18
CA ASP A 35 -2.72 27.73 5.63
C ASP A 35 -2.50 27.67 7.15
N TYR A 36 -2.21 28.79 7.82
CA TYR A 36 -2.04 28.82 9.27
C TYR A 36 -3.35 28.54 10.04
N GLN A 37 -4.51 28.90 9.48
CA GLN A 37 -5.81 28.57 10.07
C GLN A 37 -6.15 27.11 9.84
N LEU A 38 -5.91 26.57 8.64
CA LEU A 38 -6.06 25.14 8.36
C LEU A 38 -5.15 24.31 9.28
N SER A 39 -3.89 24.72 9.45
CA SER A 39 -2.93 24.06 10.33
C SER A 39 -3.35 24.09 11.80
N ALA A 40 -3.93 25.21 12.27
CA ALA A 40 -4.48 25.31 13.62
C ALA A 40 -5.63 24.33 13.88
N LEU A 41 -6.55 24.18 12.89
CA LEU A 41 -7.64 23.21 12.99
C LEU A 41 -7.12 21.77 12.93
N LEU A 42 -6.14 21.47 12.05
CA LEU A 42 -5.49 20.16 11.98
C LEU A 42 -4.85 19.78 13.33
N MET A 43 -4.19 20.71 14.01
CA MET A 43 -3.62 20.49 15.34
C MET A 43 -4.71 20.31 16.40
N ALA A 44 -5.79 21.11 16.37
CA ALA A 44 -6.91 20.94 17.28
C ALA A 44 -7.58 19.55 17.13
N ILE A 45 -7.72 19.05 15.89
CA ILE A 45 -8.17 17.69 15.60
C ILE A 45 -7.17 16.65 16.10
N ARG A 46 -5.87 16.88 15.93
CA ARG A 46 -4.82 15.95 16.41
C ARG A 46 -4.87 15.77 17.92
N LEU A 47 -5.11 16.83 18.65
CA LEU A 47 -5.15 16.83 20.11
C LEU A 47 -6.47 16.30 20.69
N ASN A 48 -7.60 16.69 20.12
CA ASN A 48 -8.93 16.38 20.65
C ASN A 48 -9.66 15.23 19.92
N GLY A 49 -9.10 14.75 18.81
CA GLY A 49 -9.71 13.70 17.98
C GLY A 49 -10.96 14.15 17.23
N MET A 50 -11.60 13.19 16.59
CA MET A 50 -12.93 13.29 15.94
C MET A 50 -13.70 12.00 16.22
N THR A 51 -15.02 12.11 16.37
CA THR A 51 -15.92 10.96 16.41
C THR A 51 -15.93 10.21 15.06
N ASP A 52 -16.56 9.04 15.01
CA ASP A 52 -16.72 8.31 13.74
C ASP A 52 -17.63 9.08 12.78
N ALA A 53 -18.66 9.76 13.29
CA ALA A 53 -19.55 10.61 12.50
C ALA A 53 -18.81 11.82 11.90
N GLU A 54 -18.05 12.57 12.70
CA GLU A 54 -17.21 13.68 12.22
C GLU A 54 -16.20 13.20 11.17
N THR A 55 -15.52 12.07 11.40
CA THR A 55 -14.52 11.51 10.49
C THR A 55 -15.15 11.06 9.18
N THR A 56 -16.37 10.48 9.23
CA THR A 56 -17.14 10.11 8.04
C THR A 56 -17.52 11.34 7.23
N GLU A 57 -18.04 12.38 7.89
CA GLU A 57 -18.41 13.62 7.21
C GLU A 57 -17.17 14.27 6.56
N LEU A 58 -16.03 14.32 7.26
CA LEU A 58 -14.79 14.85 6.69
C LEU A 58 -14.34 14.02 5.48
N THR A 59 -14.44 12.69 5.56
CA THR A 59 -14.11 11.79 4.46
C THR A 59 -14.97 12.07 3.23
N LEU A 60 -16.27 12.20 3.41
CA LEU A 60 -17.23 12.49 2.33
C LEU A 60 -17.03 13.90 1.78
N ALA A 61 -16.88 14.89 2.66
CA ALA A 61 -16.62 16.26 2.25
C ALA A 61 -15.32 16.40 1.44
N MET A 62 -14.22 15.73 1.86
CA MET A 62 -12.98 15.72 1.10
C MET A 62 -13.12 15.02 -0.26
N ARG A 63 -13.85 13.89 -0.33
CA ARG A 63 -14.18 13.22 -1.60
C ARG A 63 -14.89 14.18 -2.55
N ASP A 64 -15.90 14.87 -2.06
CA ASP A 64 -16.82 15.70 -2.84
C ASP A 64 -16.20 17.04 -3.28
N THR A 65 -14.96 17.36 -2.83
CA THR A 65 -14.21 18.51 -3.34
C THR A 65 -13.64 18.28 -4.74
N GLY A 66 -13.64 17.05 -5.26
CA GLY A 66 -13.10 16.70 -6.57
C GLY A 66 -13.99 15.77 -7.36
N ASP A 67 -13.40 15.15 -8.38
CA ASP A 67 -14.09 14.20 -9.23
C ASP A 67 -14.32 12.88 -8.48
N VAL A 68 -15.47 12.25 -8.72
CA VAL A 68 -15.80 10.90 -8.26
C VAL A 68 -15.98 10.02 -9.49
N ALA A 69 -15.20 8.95 -9.59
CA ALA A 69 -15.30 8.02 -10.71
C ALA A 69 -16.61 7.22 -10.62
N ASP A 70 -17.40 7.28 -11.69
CA ASP A 70 -18.58 6.43 -11.84
C ASP A 70 -18.19 5.10 -12.49
N LEU A 71 -18.12 4.04 -11.67
CA LEU A 71 -17.81 2.68 -12.13
C LEU A 71 -19.08 1.85 -12.38
N SER A 72 -20.27 2.44 -12.39
CA SER A 72 -21.56 1.72 -12.53
C SER A 72 -21.68 0.95 -13.84
N SER A 73 -20.99 1.40 -14.90
CA SER A 73 -20.94 0.72 -16.20
C SER A 73 -20.13 -0.58 -16.21
N ILE A 74 -19.38 -0.89 -15.13
CA ILE A 74 -18.65 -2.15 -14.95
C ILE A 74 -19.56 -3.12 -14.20
N PRO A 75 -19.91 -4.29 -14.78
CA PRO A 75 -20.72 -5.30 -14.10
C PRO A 75 -20.03 -5.86 -12.86
N GLY A 76 -20.82 -6.20 -11.85
CA GLY A 76 -20.34 -6.81 -10.60
C GLY A 76 -19.85 -5.79 -9.58
N ILE A 77 -19.46 -6.29 -8.40
CA ILE A 77 -18.99 -5.48 -7.27
C ILE A 77 -17.48 -5.23 -7.44
N LYS A 78 -17.10 -3.96 -7.54
CA LYS A 78 -15.69 -3.52 -7.64
C LYS A 78 -15.09 -3.39 -6.26
N VAL A 79 -14.20 -4.30 -5.91
CA VAL A 79 -13.52 -4.29 -4.62
C VAL A 79 -12.10 -3.74 -4.78
N ASP A 80 -11.77 -2.72 -4.01
CA ASP A 80 -10.39 -2.20 -3.94
C ASP A 80 -9.68 -2.73 -2.70
N LYS A 81 -8.35 -2.85 -2.80
CA LYS A 81 -7.46 -3.13 -1.67
C LYS A 81 -6.56 -1.93 -1.41
N HIS A 82 -6.46 -1.50 -0.18
CA HIS A 82 -5.51 -0.46 0.23
C HIS A 82 -4.57 -0.97 1.32
N SER A 83 -3.27 -0.67 1.20
CA SER A 83 -2.27 -0.90 2.24
C SER A 83 -1.88 0.42 2.89
N THR A 84 -1.63 0.41 4.20
CA THR A 84 -1.06 1.57 4.89
C THR A 84 0.41 1.82 4.54
N GLY A 85 1.00 0.96 3.69
CA GLY A 85 2.35 1.07 3.18
C GLY A 85 3.35 0.19 3.93
N GLY A 86 4.40 -0.21 3.21
CA GLY A 86 5.46 -1.06 3.75
C GLY A 86 6.60 -1.21 2.75
N VAL A 87 7.62 -1.97 3.13
CA VAL A 87 8.77 -2.32 2.30
C VAL A 87 8.55 -3.70 1.69
N GLY A 88 8.84 -3.85 0.39
CA GLY A 88 8.58 -5.11 -0.33
C GLY A 88 7.09 -5.46 -0.42
N ASP A 89 6.18 -4.49 -0.23
CA ASP A 89 4.72 -4.69 -0.34
C ASP A 89 4.28 -4.63 -1.81
N THR A 90 4.37 -5.75 -2.50
CA THR A 90 3.95 -5.89 -3.90
C THR A 90 2.62 -6.63 -4.02
N THR A 91 1.85 -6.70 -2.94
CA THR A 91 0.57 -7.42 -2.88
C THR A 91 -0.39 -7.07 -4.02
N THR A 92 -0.44 -5.80 -4.46
CA THR A 92 -1.34 -5.37 -5.55
C THR A 92 -1.05 -6.09 -6.86
N LEU A 93 0.22 -6.26 -7.25
CA LEU A 93 0.59 -6.92 -8.51
C LEU A 93 0.37 -8.43 -8.48
N VAL A 94 0.27 -9.03 -7.30
CA VAL A 94 -0.07 -10.44 -7.11
C VAL A 94 -1.60 -10.62 -7.06
N LEU A 95 -2.28 -9.90 -6.15
CA LEU A 95 -3.70 -10.16 -5.89
C LEU A 95 -4.65 -9.60 -6.97
N ALA A 96 -4.34 -8.42 -7.57
CA ALA A 96 -5.29 -7.82 -8.51
C ALA A 96 -5.55 -8.71 -9.74
N PRO A 97 -4.52 -9.26 -10.42
CA PRO A 97 -4.75 -10.21 -11.51
C PRO A 97 -5.40 -11.51 -11.06
N LEU A 98 -5.08 -12.05 -9.86
CA LEU A 98 -5.72 -13.25 -9.34
C LEU A 98 -7.20 -13.04 -9.05
N VAL A 99 -7.56 -11.95 -8.37
CA VAL A 99 -8.96 -11.59 -8.06
C VAL A 99 -9.77 -11.40 -9.33
N ALA A 100 -9.19 -10.72 -10.34
CA ALA A 100 -9.82 -10.55 -11.63
C ALA A 100 -9.98 -11.89 -12.40
N ALA A 101 -9.00 -12.79 -12.31
CA ALA A 101 -9.10 -14.13 -12.88
C ALA A 101 -10.23 -14.96 -12.27
N CYS A 102 -10.57 -14.71 -10.99
CA CYS A 102 -11.72 -15.29 -10.31
C CYS A 102 -13.05 -14.56 -10.59
N GLY A 103 -13.07 -13.61 -11.53
CA GLY A 103 -14.29 -12.95 -12.01
C GLY A 103 -14.79 -11.78 -11.14
N ALA A 104 -13.96 -11.24 -10.24
CA ALA A 104 -14.25 -10.00 -9.52
C ALA A 104 -13.50 -8.82 -10.19
N PRO A 105 -14.20 -7.78 -10.67
CA PRO A 105 -13.55 -6.67 -11.36
C PRO A 105 -12.71 -5.82 -10.40
N VAL A 106 -11.50 -5.45 -10.84
CA VAL A 106 -10.56 -4.63 -10.08
C VAL A 106 -10.25 -3.35 -10.86
N ALA A 107 -10.89 -2.24 -10.47
CA ALA A 107 -10.62 -0.90 -10.98
C ALA A 107 -9.86 -0.11 -9.89
N LYS A 108 -8.53 -0.21 -9.90
CA LYS A 108 -7.71 0.29 -8.80
C LYS A 108 -6.99 1.59 -9.15
N MET A 109 -7.21 2.62 -8.33
CA MET A 109 -6.35 3.80 -8.31
C MET A 109 -5.31 3.68 -7.20
N SER A 110 -4.04 3.82 -7.55
CA SER A 110 -2.90 3.62 -6.66
C SER A 110 -2.02 4.87 -6.58
N GLY A 111 -1.00 4.83 -5.70
CA GLY A 111 -0.07 5.92 -5.47
C GLY A 111 1.39 5.55 -5.78
N ARG A 112 2.24 6.58 -5.76
CA ARG A 112 3.69 6.45 -5.81
C ARG A 112 4.26 6.17 -4.42
N GLY A 113 5.51 5.76 -4.35
CA GLY A 113 6.24 5.58 -3.09
C GLY A 113 6.42 6.88 -2.32
N LEU A 114 6.37 6.77 -0.99
CA LEU A 114 6.58 7.86 -0.07
C LEU A 114 7.50 7.43 1.08
N GLY A 115 8.48 8.28 1.41
CA GLY A 115 9.42 8.00 2.49
C GLY A 115 10.27 6.75 2.21
N HIS A 116 10.15 5.75 3.07
CA HIS A 116 10.87 4.47 2.96
C HIS A 116 10.05 3.38 2.24
N THR A 117 8.79 3.66 1.86
CA THR A 117 7.89 2.68 1.26
C THR A 117 7.98 2.68 -0.27
N GLY A 118 7.84 1.52 -0.91
CA GLY A 118 7.75 1.39 -2.35
C GLY A 118 6.35 1.71 -2.88
N GLY A 119 6.25 2.39 -4.03
CA GLY A 119 4.98 2.72 -4.68
C GLY A 119 4.55 1.71 -5.73
N THR A 120 3.27 1.34 -5.74
CA THR A 120 2.74 0.43 -6.77
C THR A 120 2.96 0.98 -8.19
N LEU A 121 2.76 2.29 -8.38
CA LEU A 121 2.93 2.92 -9.69
C LEU A 121 4.39 2.92 -10.14
N ASP A 122 5.33 3.18 -9.22
CA ASP A 122 6.76 3.17 -9.53
C ASP A 122 7.23 1.76 -9.94
N LYS A 123 6.65 0.71 -9.33
CA LYS A 123 6.88 -0.69 -9.74
C LYS A 123 6.33 -0.96 -11.14
N MET A 124 5.10 -0.53 -11.42
CA MET A 124 4.50 -0.72 -12.74
C MET A 124 5.26 0.03 -13.85
N GLU A 125 5.73 1.24 -13.58
CA GLU A 125 6.56 2.01 -14.52
C GLU A 125 7.92 1.35 -14.81
N SER A 126 8.38 0.41 -13.97
CA SER A 126 9.57 -0.39 -14.26
C SER A 126 9.36 -1.41 -15.39
N ILE A 127 8.10 -1.73 -15.74
CA ILE A 127 7.77 -2.58 -16.88
C ILE A 127 7.91 -1.72 -18.16
N PRO A 128 8.75 -2.10 -19.12
CA PRO A 128 8.96 -1.29 -20.31
C PRO A 128 7.66 -0.93 -21.03
N GLY A 129 7.44 0.35 -21.29
CA GLY A 129 6.29 0.88 -22.01
C GLY A 129 4.98 0.96 -21.22
N MET A 130 4.91 0.47 -20.00
CA MET A 130 3.67 0.42 -19.22
C MET A 130 3.20 1.81 -18.81
N ARG A 131 1.96 2.13 -19.15
CA ARG A 131 1.28 3.38 -18.80
C ARG A 131 0.51 3.21 -17.50
N ILE A 132 0.55 4.26 -16.67
CA ILE A 132 -0.20 4.36 -15.41
C ILE A 132 -1.19 5.54 -15.42
N ASP A 133 -1.19 6.33 -16.47
CA ASP A 133 -1.92 7.60 -16.64
C ASP A 133 -3.16 7.46 -17.53
N LEU A 134 -3.90 6.36 -17.40
CA LEU A 134 -5.11 6.15 -18.18
C LEU A 134 -6.19 7.16 -17.79
N THR A 135 -6.96 7.61 -18.80
CA THR A 135 -8.20 8.36 -18.55
C THR A 135 -9.26 7.49 -17.87
N VAL A 136 -10.31 8.10 -17.33
CA VAL A 136 -11.42 7.36 -16.72
C VAL A 136 -12.10 6.47 -17.76
N GLU A 137 -12.27 6.94 -19.00
CA GLU A 137 -12.85 6.17 -20.11
C GLU A 137 -11.98 4.96 -20.48
N GLU A 138 -10.65 5.13 -20.53
CA GLU A 138 -9.71 4.03 -20.78
C GLU A 138 -9.76 3.01 -19.64
N LEU A 139 -9.78 3.47 -18.37
CA LEU A 139 -9.94 2.61 -17.21
C LEU A 139 -11.22 1.77 -17.27
N LEU A 140 -12.37 2.42 -17.51
CA LEU A 140 -13.67 1.76 -17.61
C LEU A 140 -13.71 0.73 -18.74
N ARG A 141 -13.19 1.09 -19.92
CA ARG A 141 -13.09 0.18 -21.05
C ARG A 141 -12.26 -1.03 -20.72
N GLN A 142 -11.04 -0.83 -20.19
CA GLN A 142 -10.12 -1.92 -19.87
C GLN A 142 -10.71 -2.88 -18.83
N VAL A 143 -11.30 -2.35 -17.74
CA VAL A 143 -11.89 -3.22 -16.71
C VAL A 143 -13.10 -4.00 -17.24
N ARG A 144 -13.90 -3.42 -18.15
CA ARG A 144 -14.97 -4.17 -18.81
C ARG A 144 -14.46 -5.28 -19.72
N GLU A 145 -13.33 -5.05 -20.40
CA GLU A 145 -12.76 -6.01 -21.36
C GLU A 145 -11.99 -7.14 -20.68
N ILE A 146 -11.13 -6.80 -19.73
CA ILE A 146 -10.20 -7.77 -19.11
C ILE A 146 -10.36 -7.92 -17.59
N GLY A 147 -11.26 -7.19 -16.95
CA GLY A 147 -11.55 -7.32 -15.51
C GLY A 147 -10.58 -6.62 -14.58
N VAL A 148 -9.47 -6.05 -15.06
CA VAL A 148 -8.46 -5.43 -14.18
C VAL A 148 -7.80 -4.21 -14.81
N ALA A 149 -7.62 -3.16 -14.00
CA ALA A 149 -6.72 -2.05 -14.30
C ALA A 149 -6.15 -1.48 -12.99
N VAL A 150 -4.88 -1.08 -13.02
CA VAL A 150 -4.22 -0.37 -11.92
C VAL A 150 -3.61 0.91 -12.50
N VAL A 151 -4.07 2.06 -12.02
CA VAL A 151 -3.71 3.37 -12.60
C VAL A 151 -3.34 4.38 -11.52
N GLY A 152 -2.72 5.48 -11.92
CA GLY A 152 -2.47 6.64 -11.08
C GLY A 152 -3.76 7.39 -10.74
N GLN A 153 -3.71 8.15 -9.65
CA GLN A 153 -4.80 9.05 -9.29
C GLN A 153 -4.81 10.25 -10.24
N THR A 154 -5.99 10.64 -10.71
CA THR A 154 -6.14 11.89 -11.48
C THR A 154 -5.88 13.10 -10.57
N GLY A 155 -5.41 14.19 -11.16
CA GLY A 155 -5.06 15.41 -10.40
C GLY A 155 -6.23 16.06 -9.66
N HIS A 156 -7.46 15.68 -10.00
CA HIS A 156 -8.70 16.23 -9.41
C HIS A 156 -9.35 15.30 -8.38
N LEU A 157 -8.70 14.19 -8.02
CA LEU A 157 -9.23 13.26 -7.01
C LEU A 157 -8.99 13.83 -5.60
N ALA A 158 -10.07 14.16 -4.86
CA ALA A 158 -10.03 14.69 -3.50
C ALA A 158 -8.99 15.82 -3.28
N PRO A 159 -9.07 16.96 -3.99
CA PRO A 159 -8.08 18.04 -3.93
C PRO A 159 -7.89 18.63 -2.53
N ALA A 160 -8.91 18.61 -1.66
CA ALA A 160 -8.77 18.97 -0.25
C ALA A 160 -7.69 18.13 0.45
N ASP A 161 -7.63 16.82 0.19
CA ASP A 161 -6.62 15.94 0.79
C ASP A 161 -5.20 16.36 0.40
N LYS A 162 -4.97 16.75 -0.84
CA LYS A 162 -3.66 17.22 -1.30
C LYS A 162 -3.16 18.40 -0.49
N THR A 163 -4.03 19.40 -0.25
CA THR A 163 -3.70 20.59 0.55
C THR A 163 -3.48 20.22 2.02
N LEU A 164 -4.43 19.50 2.61
CA LEU A 164 -4.36 19.13 4.02
C LEU A 164 -3.18 18.21 4.32
N TYR A 165 -2.88 17.24 3.46
CA TYR A 165 -1.75 16.34 3.66
C TYR A 165 -0.41 17.08 3.58
N ALA A 166 -0.25 18.01 2.63
CA ALA A 166 0.95 18.84 2.53
C ALA A 166 1.20 19.69 3.81
N LEU A 167 0.13 20.20 4.42
CA LEU A 167 0.23 20.92 5.70
C LEU A 167 0.56 19.96 6.84
N ARG A 168 -0.06 18.78 6.89
CA ARG A 168 0.19 17.78 7.93
C ARG A 168 1.65 17.32 7.96
N ASP A 169 2.27 17.16 6.79
CA ASP A 169 3.66 16.72 6.65
C ASP A 169 4.66 17.65 7.34
N VAL A 170 4.36 18.95 7.41
CA VAL A 170 5.23 19.99 7.99
C VAL A 170 4.74 20.57 9.32
N THR A 171 3.62 20.07 9.86
CA THR A 171 3.02 20.56 11.12
C THR A 171 2.88 19.51 12.21
N SER A 172 3.55 18.35 12.06
CA SER A 172 3.52 17.25 13.05
C SER A 172 2.10 16.73 13.36
N THR A 173 1.24 16.64 12.33
CA THR A 173 -0.15 16.14 12.45
C THR A 173 -0.43 14.91 11.58
N VAL A 174 0.61 14.31 11.00
CA VAL A 174 0.49 13.13 10.13
C VAL A 174 -0.06 11.91 10.88
N ASP A 175 0.29 11.74 12.15
CA ASP A 175 -0.08 10.62 13.01
C ASP A 175 -1.50 10.68 13.61
N SER A 176 -2.30 11.68 13.22
CA SER A 176 -3.69 11.81 13.65
C SER A 176 -4.59 10.74 13.00
N ILE A 177 -5.11 9.79 13.78
CA ILE A 177 -5.94 8.69 13.26
C ILE A 177 -7.14 9.19 12.44
N PRO A 178 -7.98 10.15 12.89
CA PRO A 178 -9.08 10.65 12.08
C PRO A 178 -8.63 11.21 10.73
N LEU A 179 -7.52 11.96 10.71
CA LEU A 179 -6.98 12.56 9.50
C LEU A 179 -6.34 11.53 8.56
N ILE A 180 -5.72 10.46 9.10
CA ILE A 180 -5.23 9.33 8.31
C ILE A 180 -6.41 8.64 7.62
N VAL A 181 -7.47 8.35 8.37
CA VAL A 181 -8.68 7.68 7.88
C VAL A 181 -9.33 8.50 6.77
N SER A 182 -9.58 9.79 7.01
CA SER A 182 -10.21 10.68 6.02
C SER A 182 -9.36 10.81 4.75
N SER A 183 -8.04 10.93 4.88
CA SER A 183 -7.13 10.99 3.75
C SER A 183 -7.15 9.72 2.89
N ILE A 184 -7.15 8.55 3.49
CA ILE A 184 -7.17 7.27 2.78
C ILE A 184 -8.53 7.04 2.14
N LEU A 185 -9.60 7.10 2.93
CA LEU A 185 -10.92 6.71 2.48
C LEU A 185 -11.54 7.71 1.50
N SER A 186 -11.29 9.03 1.62
CA SER A 186 -11.78 9.99 0.63
C SER A 186 -11.32 9.64 -0.80
N LYS A 187 -10.05 9.27 -0.97
CA LYS A 187 -9.51 8.84 -2.25
C LYS A 187 -10.09 7.50 -2.73
N LYS A 188 -10.33 6.55 -1.82
CA LYS A 188 -10.93 5.25 -2.16
C LYS A 188 -12.38 5.39 -2.56
N LEU A 189 -13.13 6.26 -1.89
CA LEU A 189 -14.50 6.58 -2.25
C LEU A 189 -14.57 7.35 -3.56
N ALA A 190 -13.66 8.31 -3.79
CA ALA A 190 -13.58 9.05 -5.04
C ALA A 190 -13.18 8.16 -6.23
N ALA A 191 -12.40 7.09 -6.00
CA ALA A 191 -12.10 6.09 -7.03
C ALA A 191 -13.30 5.21 -7.42
N GLY A 192 -14.45 5.32 -6.75
CA GLY A 192 -15.70 4.68 -7.13
C GLY A 192 -15.86 3.23 -6.69
N SER A 193 -14.99 2.68 -5.85
CA SER A 193 -15.08 1.29 -5.38
C SER A 193 -16.38 1.02 -4.62
N ASP A 194 -16.94 -0.17 -4.78
CA ASP A 194 -18.16 -0.61 -4.08
C ASP A 194 -17.87 -1.17 -2.70
N ALA A 195 -16.69 -1.79 -2.50
CA ALA A 195 -16.24 -2.34 -1.24
C ALA A 195 -14.72 -2.20 -1.09
N ILE A 196 -14.20 -2.28 0.14
CA ILE A 196 -12.78 -2.01 0.43
C ILE A 196 -12.22 -3.08 1.37
N VAL A 197 -11.09 -3.67 0.99
CA VAL A 197 -10.23 -4.45 1.89
C VAL A 197 -9.01 -3.61 2.27
N LEU A 198 -8.79 -3.44 3.56
CA LEU A 198 -7.68 -2.67 4.12
C LEU A 198 -6.61 -3.62 4.65
N ASP A 199 -5.37 -3.38 4.27
CA ASP A 199 -4.18 -4.04 4.77
C ASP A 199 -3.47 -3.05 5.70
N VAL A 200 -3.75 -3.14 7.00
CA VAL A 200 -3.20 -2.26 8.02
C VAL A 200 -1.92 -2.89 8.57
N LYS A 201 -0.78 -2.32 8.19
CA LYS A 201 0.53 -2.80 8.63
C LYS A 201 0.77 -2.47 10.09
N THR A 202 1.40 -3.41 10.84
CA THR A 202 1.87 -3.24 12.22
C THR A 202 3.31 -3.69 12.34
N GLY A 203 4.08 -3.05 13.21
CA GLY A 203 5.48 -3.40 13.46
C GLY A 203 6.46 -2.28 13.12
N SER A 204 7.76 -2.58 13.18
CA SER A 204 8.85 -1.60 13.08
C SER A 204 8.89 -0.85 11.74
N GLY A 205 8.45 -1.48 10.65
CA GLY A 205 8.40 -0.90 9.31
C GLY A 205 7.06 -0.27 8.93
N ALA A 206 6.10 -0.20 9.85
CA ALA A 206 4.75 0.28 9.61
C ALA A 206 4.53 1.71 10.13
N LEU A 207 3.46 2.36 9.66
CA LEU A 207 2.98 3.65 10.20
C LEU A 207 2.56 3.52 11.67
N MET A 208 1.92 2.40 12.04
CA MET A 208 1.55 2.05 13.42
C MET A 208 2.51 1.01 13.95
N HIS A 209 3.31 1.37 14.97
CA HIS A 209 4.31 0.47 15.52
C HIS A 209 3.73 -0.56 16.49
N SER A 210 2.60 -0.26 17.15
CA SER A 210 1.95 -1.19 18.07
C SER A 210 0.73 -1.85 17.45
N LEU A 211 0.46 -3.11 17.83
CA LEU A 211 -0.73 -3.84 17.40
C LEU A 211 -2.02 -3.11 17.85
N GLU A 212 -2.03 -2.53 19.05
CA GLU A 212 -3.21 -1.84 19.59
C GLU A 212 -3.52 -0.56 18.77
N ASP A 213 -2.51 0.21 18.37
CA ASP A 213 -2.71 1.38 17.52
C ASP A 213 -3.16 0.98 16.12
N SER A 214 -2.63 -0.12 15.58
CA SER A 214 -3.07 -0.67 14.31
C SER A 214 -4.53 -1.12 14.37
N ILE A 215 -4.96 -1.77 15.47
CA ILE A 215 -6.36 -2.14 15.72
C ILE A 215 -7.23 -0.88 15.82
N ARG A 216 -6.80 0.16 16.53
CA ARG A 216 -7.57 1.42 16.64
C ARG A 216 -7.75 2.08 15.28
N LEU A 217 -6.68 2.16 14.47
CA LEU A 217 -6.75 2.69 13.11
C LEU A 217 -7.70 1.85 12.24
N ALA A 218 -7.54 0.53 12.25
CA ALA A 218 -8.37 -0.39 11.47
C ALA A 218 -9.86 -0.29 11.83
N ARG A 219 -10.19 -0.25 13.13
CA ARG A 219 -11.57 -0.06 13.59
C ARG A 219 -12.17 1.26 13.09
N LYS A 220 -11.42 2.35 13.21
CA LYS A 220 -11.86 3.65 12.72
C LYS A 220 -12.10 3.62 11.20
N MET A 221 -11.19 3.02 10.44
CA MET A 221 -11.33 2.89 8.98
C MET A 221 -12.55 2.03 8.59
N VAL A 222 -12.75 0.89 9.26
CA VAL A 222 -13.90 0.00 9.03
C VAL A 222 -15.22 0.71 9.37
N ASN A 223 -15.29 1.39 10.51
CA ASN A 223 -16.46 2.11 10.93
C ASN A 223 -16.83 3.23 9.92
N VAL A 224 -15.84 4.06 9.57
CA VAL A 224 -16.04 5.18 8.62
C VAL A 224 -16.41 4.67 7.23
N GLY A 225 -15.76 3.59 6.74
CA GLY A 225 -16.12 3.00 5.46
C GLY A 225 -17.56 2.47 5.42
N ASN A 226 -17.98 1.76 6.46
CA ASN A 226 -19.36 1.27 6.56
C ASN A 226 -20.39 2.40 6.74
N LEU A 227 -20.08 3.44 7.54
CA LEU A 227 -20.93 4.62 7.67
C LEU A 227 -21.05 5.40 6.35
N ALA A 228 -19.99 5.39 5.52
CA ALA A 228 -20.03 5.95 4.17
C ALA A 228 -20.75 5.04 3.14
N GLY A 229 -21.38 3.95 3.59
CA GLY A 229 -22.14 3.02 2.74
C GLY A 229 -21.27 2.06 1.91
N LYS A 230 -19.99 1.87 2.29
CA LYS A 230 -19.07 0.96 1.60
C LYS A 230 -18.65 -0.19 2.53
N PRO A 231 -19.06 -1.44 2.26
CA PRO A 231 -18.58 -2.60 3.00
C PRO A 231 -17.06 -2.58 3.09
N THR A 232 -16.55 -2.58 4.32
CA THR A 232 -15.11 -2.44 4.58
C THR A 232 -14.66 -3.47 5.60
N VAL A 233 -13.57 -4.17 5.28
CA VAL A 233 -12.88 -5.12 6.16
C VAL A 233 -11.42 -4.72 6.24
N ALA A 234 -10.80 -4.84 7.41
CA ALA A 234 -9.38 -4.60 7.60
C ALA A 234 -8.68 -5.84 8.17
N LEU A 235 -7.52 -6.15 7.62
CA LEU A 235 -6.61 -7.15 8.15
C LEU A 235 -5.38 -6.45 8.70
N ILE A 236 -4.92 -6.86 9.86
CA ILE A 236 -3.68 -6.32 10.45
C ILE A 236 -2.57 -7.29 10.15
N SER A 237 -1.62 -6.85 9.32
CA SER A 237 -0.50 -7.67 8.86
C SER A 237 0.85 -7.15 9.35
N GLY A 238 1.82 -8.07 9.53
CA GLY A 238 3.15 -7.76 10.03
C GLY A 238 4.03 -6.98 9.05
N MET A 239 4.87 -6.07 9.59
CA MET A 239 5.88 -5.33 8.85
C MET A 239 7.17 -5.15 9.69
N ASP A 240 7.51 -6.15 10.52
CA ASP A 240 8.78 -6.18 11.26
C ASP A 240 9.96 -6.60 10.37
N GLN A 241 9.69 -7.03 9.16
CA GLN A 241 10.63 -7.30 8.08
C GLN A 241 9.95 -6.94 6.75
N PRO A 242 10.68 -6.71 5.65
CA PRO A 242 10.08 -6.53 4.33
C PRO A 242 9.14 -7.67 3.99
N LEU A 243 7.95 -7.38 3.44
CA LEU A 243 6.93 -8.40 3.18
C LEU A 243 7.39 -9.43 2.16
N GLY A 244 7.83 -8.96 0.99
CA GLY A 244 8.53 -9.79 0.01
C GLY A 244 10.02 -9.93 0.33
N THR A 245 10.70 -10.72 -0.45
CA THR A 245 12.16 -10.85 -0.41
C THR A 245 12.85 -9.78 -1.24
N HIS A 246 12.18 -9.23 -2.24
CA HIS A 246 12.71 -8.23 -3.14
C HIS A 246 12.33 -6.83 -2.67
N VAL A 247 13.30 -5.91 -2.72
CA VAL A 247 13.11 -4.48 -2.40
C VAL A 247 13.75 -3.66 -3.52
N GLY A 248 12.91 -2.98 -4.30
CA GLY A 248 13.29 -2.24 -5.51
C GLY A 248 12.29 -2.50 -6.63
N ASN A 249 12.06 -1.50 -7.50
CA ASN A 249 10.87 -1.50 -8.38
C ASN A 249 10.79 -2.71 -9.33
N ALA A 250 11.76 -2.90 -10.21
CA ALA A 250 11.78 -4.03 -11.15
C ALA A 250 11.97 -5.37 -10.44
N LEU A 251 12.73 -5.38 -9.33
CA LEU A 251 12.92 -6.58 -8.52
C LEU A 251 11.60 -7.06 -7.91
N GLU A 252 10.78 -6.14 -7.41
CA GLU A 252 9.47 -6.46 -6.83
C GLU A 252 8.47 -6.92 -7.90
N VAL A 253 8.53 -6.36 -9.13
CA VAL A 253 7.75 -6.88 -10.28
C VAL A 253 8.18 -8.31 -10.61
N LYS A 254 9.49 -8.59 -10.62
CA LYS A 254 10.02 -9.94 -10.81
C LYS A 254 9.46 -10.90 -9.77
N GLU A 255 9.48 -10.54 -8.49
CA GLU A 255 8.92 -11.39 -7.42
C GLU A 255 7.42 -11.66 -7.62
N ALA A 256 6.63 -10.64 -8.00
CA ALA A 256 5.21 -10.82 -8.30
C ALA A 256 4.98 -11.80 -9.47
N ILE A 257 5.78 -11.70 -10.54
CA ILE A 257 5.74 -12.63 -11.68
C ILE A 257 6.14 -14.04 -11.23
N ASP A 258 7.19 -14.18 -10.42
CA ASP A 258 7.65 -15.47 -9.90
C ASP A 258 6.59 -16.14 -9.01
N ILE A 259 5.87 -15.38 -8.18
CA ILE A 259 4.73 -15.88 -7.40
C ILE A 259 3.60 -16.32 -8.33
N LEU A 260 3.18 -15.47 -9.28
CA LEU A 260 2.07 -15.78 -10.20
C LEU A 260 2.37 -16.94 -11.16
N SER A 261 3.64 -17.26 -11.38
CA SER A 261 4.08 -18.43 -12.17
C SER A 261 4.34 -19.67 -11.30
N GLY A 262 4.10 -19.61 -9.99
CA GLY A 262 4.34 -20.72 -9.07
C GLY A 262 5.81 -20.99 -8.73
N ARG A 263 6.75 -20.14 -9.17
CA ARG A 263 8.18 -20.30 -8.91
C ARG A 263 8.62 -19.77 -7.54
N ALA A 264 7.81 -18.89 -6.92
CA ALA A 264 8.08 -18.31 -5.61
C ALA A 264 6.88 -18.44 -4.68
N GLY A 265 7.13 -18.33 -3.38
CA GLY A 265 6.13 -18.40 -2.31
C GLY A 265 6.43 -17.40 -1.20
N GLY A 266 6.17 -17.80 0.07
CA GLY A 266 6.49 -17.00 1.26
C GLY A 266 5.42 -16.00 1.63
N ASP A 267 5.80 -15.02 2.48
CA ASP A 267 4.86 -14.11 3.14
C ASP A 267 4.07 -13.26 2.15
N LEU A 268 4.71 -12.77 1.10
CA LEU A 268 4.04 -11.96 0.08
C LEU A 268 2.91 -12.74 -0.62
N LYS A 269 3.13 -14.03 -0.93
CA LYS A 269 2.09 -14.91 -1.49
C LYS A 269 0.94 -15.08 -0.49
N GLU A 270 1.25 -15.49 0.74
CA GLU A 270 0.25 -15.75 1.78
C GLU A 270 -0.61 -14.51 2.06
N VAL A 271 0.04 -13.35 2.26
CA VAL A 271 -0.68 -12.09 2.50
C VAL A 271 -1.53 -11.69 1.31
N SER A 272 -1.03 -11.86 0.08
CA SER A 272 -1.79 -11.54 -1.13
C SER A 272 -3.02 -12.43 -1.29
N LEU A 273 -2.89 -13.74 -1.06
CA LEU A 273 -4.01 -14.69 -1.16
C LEU A 273 -5.06 -14.44 -0.08
N THR A 274 -4.64 -14.18 1.16
CA THR A 274 -5.57 -13.90 2.26
C THR A 274 -6.36 -12.61 2.01
N LEU A 275 -5.69 -11.51 1.64
CA LEU A 275 -6.36 -10.25 1.28
C LEU A 275 -7.30 -10.43 0.08
N GLY A 276 -6.85 -11.16 -0.94
CA GLY A 276 -7.65 -11.48 -2.12
C GLY A 276 -8.86 -12.35 -1.78
N GLY A 277 -8.74 -13.28 -0.83
CA GLY A 277 -9.86 -14.08 -0.32
C GLY A 277 -10.97 -13.21 0.26
N TYR A 278 -10.62 -12.22 1.08
CA TYR A 278 -11.60 -11.24 1.58
C TYR A 278 -12.17 -10.35 0.46
N MET A 279 -11.37 -10.02 -0.57
CA MET A 279 -11.90 -9.30 -1.75
C MET A 279 -12.96 -10.14 -2.47
N LEU A 280 -12.75 -11.45 -2.64
CA LEU A 280 -13.72 -12.33 -3.28
C LEU A 280 -15.01 -12.48 -2.45
N VAL A 281 -14.91 -12.47 -1.12
CA VAL A 281 -16.10 -12.44 -0.24
C VAL A 281 -16.88 -11.15 -0.44
N LEU A 282 -16.23 -9.99 -0.40
CA LEU A 282 -16.89 -8.70 -0.62
C LEU A 282 -17.41 -8.54 -2.05
N ALA A 283 -16.82 -9.23 -3.01
CA ALA A 283 -17.29 -9.28 -4.41
C ALA A 283 -18.42 -10.31 -4.64
N GLU A 284 -18.89 -10.99 -3.58
CA GLU A 284 -19.91 -12.06 -3.64
C GLU A 284 -19.51 -13.24 -4.56
N LYS A 285 -18.20 -13.51 -4.69
CA LYS A 285 -17.65 -14.62 -5.45
C LYS A 285 -17.35 -15.83 -4.59
N ALA A 286 -17.14 -15.63 -3.29
CA ALA A 286 -16.90 -16.66 -2.29
C ALA A 286 -17.78 -16.41 -1.05
N LYS A 287 -18.15 -17.48 -0.34
CA LYS A 287 -18.95 -17.41 0.90
C LYS A 287 -18.08 -17.11 2.11
N THR A 288 -16.86 -17.62 2.11
CA THR A 288 -15.88 -17.44 3.17
C THR A 288 -14.52 -17.03 2.57
N TRP A 289 -13.67 -16.44 3.39
CA TRP A 289 -12.35 -16.01 2.93
C TRP A 289 -11.47 -17.23 2.57
N GLU A 290 -11.63 -18.37 3.26
CA GLU A 290 -10.92 -19.61 2.94
C GLU A 290 -11.34 -20.18 1.58
N GLU A 291 -12.64 -20.11 1.25
CA GLU A 291 -13.13 -20.45 -0.08
C GLU A 291 -12.49 -19.51 -1.13
N GLY A 292 -12.46 -18.21 -0.84
CA GLY A 292 -11.81 -17.24 -1.69
C GLY A 292 -10.32 -17.53 -1.90
N VAL A 293 -9.59 -17.90 -0.85
CA VAL A 293 -8.16 -18.30 -0.96
C VAL A 293 -8.01 -19.51 -1.87
N ARG A 294 -8.83 -20.57 -1.70
CA ARG A 294 -8.76 -21.74 -2.60
C ARG A 294 -8.99 -21.38 -4.07
N MET A 295 -9.96 -20.50 -4.36
CA MET A 295 -10.19 -20.02 -5.73
C MET A 295 -8.97 -19.30 -6.31
N LEU A 296 -8.27 -18.49 -5.48
CA LEU A 296 -7.05 -17.80 -5.88
C LEU A 296 -5.88 -18.78 -6.09
N GLU A 297 -5.76 -19.80 -5.27
CA GLU A 297 -4.77 -20.87 -5.43
C GLU A 297 -5.00 -21.64 -6.74
N GLU A 298 -6.24 -22.01 -7.06
CA GLU A 298 -6.60 -22.62 -8.33
C GLU A 298 -6.27 -21.71 -9.53
N ALA A 299 -6.55 -20.40 -9.41
CA ALA A 299 -6.20 -19.41 -10.44
C ALA A 299 -4.69 -19.25 -10.62
N LEU A 300 -3.93 -19.42 -9.52
CA LEU A 300 -2.47 -19.41 -9.54
C LEU A 300 -1.93 -20.69 -10.19
N GLU A 301 -2.35 -21.85 -9.75
CA GLU A 301 -1.91 -23.16 -10.26
C GLU A 301 -2.23 -23.37 -11.74
N SER A 302 -3.41 -22.92 -12.19
CA SER A 302 -3.78 -22.96 -13.62
C SER A 302 -3.07 -21.93 -14.48
N GLY A 303 -2.28 -21.01 -13.88
CA GLY A 303 -1.63 -19.89 -14.54
C GLY A 303 -2.59 -18.77 -14.97
N ALA A 304 -3.86 -18.79 -14.54
CA ALA A 304 -4.85 -17.77 -14.90
C ALA A 304 -4.46 -16.39 -14.37
N GLY A 305 -3.91 -16.33 -13.17
CA GLY A 305 -3.40 -15.07 -12.57
C GLY A 305 -2.27 -14.45 -13.40
N LEU A 306 -1.29 -15.25 -13.84
CA LEU A 306 -0.19 -14.76 -14.68
C LEU A 306 -0.69 -14.30 -16.05
N ARG A 307 -1.61 -15.06 -16.67
CA ARG A 307 -2.24 -14.62 -17.94
C ARG A 307 -2.96 -13.28 -17.76
N LYS A 308 -3.66 -13.09 -16.64
CA LYS A 308 -4.37 -11.85 -16.34
C LYS A 308 -3.42 -10.67 -16.10
N LEU A 309 -2.27 -10.89 -15.44
CA LEU A 309 -1.22 -9.88 -15.34
C LEU A 309 -0.68 -9.50 -16.71
N ARG A 310 -0.43 -10.47 -17.59
CA ARG A 310 0.01 -10.25 -18.97
C ARG A 310 -0.99 -9.40 -19.76
N GLU A 311 -2.30 -9.72 -19.68
CA GLU A 311 -3.37 -8.94 -20.31
C GLU A 311 -3.37 -7.49 -19.81
N MET A 312 -3.22 -7.27 -18.49
CA MET A 312 -3.16 -5.94 -17.90
C MET A 312 -1.94 -5.15 -18.42
N ILE A 313 -0.76 -5.77 -18.44
CA ILE A 313 0.47 -5.14 -18.95
C ILE A 313 0.25 -4.74 -20.42
N GLN A 314 -0.25 -5.64 -21.24
CA GLN A 314 -0.49 -5.38 -22.67
C GLN A 314 -1.52 -4.27 -22.89
N ALA A 315 -2.65 -4.30 -22.16
CA ALA A 315 -3.71 -3.30 -22.27
C ALA A 315 -3.24 -1.89 -21.85
N GLN A 316 -2.26 -1.82 -20.94
CA GLN A 316 -1.63 -0.56 -20.49
C GLN A 316 -0.36 -0.19 -21.30
N GLY A 317 -0.13 -0.84 -22.46
CA GLY A 317 0.96 -0.51 -23.39
C GLY A 317 2.34 -1.04 -22.97
N GLY A 318 2.42 -1.83 -21.90
CA GLY A 318 3.65 -2.45 -21.44
C GLY A 318 4.07 -3.67 -22.25
N GLU A 319 5.30 -4.13 -22.07
CA GLU A 319 5.85 -5.32 -22.72
C GLU A 319 5.39 -6.61 -21.99
N PRO A 320 4.41 -7.37 -22.52
CA PRO A 320 3.87 -8.54 -21.82
C PRO A 320 4.85 -9.71 -21.75
N ALA A 321 5.91 -9.72 -22.57
CA ALA A 321 6.94 -10.75 -22.57
C ALA A 321 7.77 -10.78 -21.28
N VAL A 322 7.72 -9.74 -20.44
CA VAL A 322 8.34 -9.76 -19.11
C VAL A 322 7.76 -10.88 -18.22
N CYS A 323 6.52 -11.31 -18.48
CA CYS A 323 5.90 -12.43 -17.77
C CYS A 323 6.55 -13.79 -18.07
N ASP A 324 7.17 -13.93 -19.24
CA ASP A 324 7.89 -15.15 -19.65
C ASP A 324 9.37 -15.07 -19.28
N ASP A 325 9.95 -13.86 -19.45
CA ASP A 325 11.37 -13.58 -19.24
C ASP A 325 11.54 -12.28 -18.45
N THR A 326 11.71 -12.42 -17.14
CA THR A 326 11.94 -11.27 -16.24
C THR A 326 13.30 -10.59 -16.47
N GLY A 327 14.20 -11.17 -17.26
CA GLY A 327 15.44 -10.51 -17.72
C GLY A 327 15.20 -9.29 -18.61
N ARG A 328 13.98 -9.12 -19.14
CA ARG A 328 13.55 -7.94 -19.91
C ARG A 328 13.22 -6.72 -19.04
N LEU A 329 13.05 -6.93 -17.73
CA LEU A 329 12.95 -5.83 -16.77
C LEU A 329 14.30 -5.11 -16.64
N PRO A 330 14.34 -3.84 -16.22
CA PRO A 330 15.59 -3.12 -15.98
C PRO A 330 16.55 -3.90 -15.06
N GLN A 331 17.80 -4.02 -15.49
CA GLN A 331 18.84 -4.76 -14.78
C GLN A 331 19.95 -3.81 -14.33
N ALA A 332 20.38 -3.93 -13.07
CA ALA A 332 21.52 -3.19 -12.56
C ALA A 332 22.84 -3.80 -13.07
N PRO A 333 23.84 -2.95 -13.40
CA PRO A 333 25.13 -3.42 -13.92
C PRO A 333 26.00 -4.09 -12.85
N VAL A 334 25.81 -3.76 -11.57
CA VAL A 334 26.57 -4.32 -10.45
C VAL A 334 25.66 -5.19 -9.59
N ARG A 335 26.12 -6.40 -9.32
CA ARG A 335 25.48 -7.33 -8.38
C ARG A 335 26.48 -7.76 -7.33
N LYS A 336 26.13 -7.63 -6.06
CA LYS A 336 27.01 -7.96 -4.94
C LYS A 336 26.28 -8.79 -3.90
N THR A 337 26.78 -10.01 -3.65
CA THR A 337 26.27 -10.84 -2.56
C THR A 337 26.90 -10.42 -1.24
N VAL A 338 26.08 -10.19 -0.24
CA VAL A 338 26.46 -9.91 1.14
C VAL A 338 26.33 -11.19 1.95
N CYS A 339 27.43 -11.66 2.54
CA CYS A 339 27.44 -12.87 3.35
C CYS A 339 27.56 -12.57 4.84
N CYS A 340 26.98 -13.44 5.67
CA CYS A 340 27.11 -13.41 7.12
C CYS A 340 28.55 -13.72 7.55
N GLY A 341 29.05 -13.05 8.59
CA GLY A 341 30.37 -13.29 9.18
C GLY A 341 30.36 -14.01 10.52
N ARG A 342 29.20 -14.51 10.99
CA ARG A 342 29.02 -15.12 12.30
C ARG A 342 28.05 -16.30 12.28
N ASP A 343 28.08 -17.12 13.33
CA ASP A 343 26.99 -18.04 13.67
C ASP A 343 25.89 -17.31 14.46
N GLY A 344 24.65 -17.80 14.33
CA GLY A 344 23.52 -17.29 15.10
C GLY A 344 22.20 -17.34 14.36
N TYR A 345 21.27 -16.49 14.78
CA TYR A 345 19.93 -16.37 14.20
C TYR A 345 19.64 -14.91 13.88
N VAL A 346 18.89 -14.68 12.81
CA VAL A 346 18.38 -13.36 12.50
C VAL A 346 17.27 -13.03 13.51
N ARG A 347 17.51 -12.06 14.39
CA ARG A 347 16.60 -11.68 15.47
C ARG A 347 15.60 -10.61 15.04
N GLU A 348 16.10 -9.57 14.39
CA GLU A 348 15.31 -8.39 14.00
C GLU A 348 15.85 -7.86 12.67
N MET A 349 14.96 -7.22 11.90
CA MET A 349 15.31 -6.43 10.73
C MET A 349 14.76 -5.01 10.91
N ASP A 350 15.61 -4.00 10.77
CA ASP A 350 15.15 -2.62 10.67
C ASP A 350 14.59 -2.38 9.26
N THR A 351 13.29 -2.61 9.14
CA THR A 351 12.57 -2.53 7.87
C THR A 351 12.59 -1.12 7.28
N VAL A 352 12.55 -0.09 8.14
CA VAL A 352 12.67 1.32 7.71
C VAL A 352 14.06 1.57 7.13
N ALA A 353 15.12 1.14 7.83
CA ALA A 353 16.50 1.28 7.35
C ALA A 353 16.71 0.57 6.01
N LEU A 354 16.15 -0.64 5.82
CA LEU A 354 16.19 -1.35 4.55
C LEU A 354 15.48 -0.58 3.44
N GLY A 355 14.29 -0.03 3.70
CA GLY A 355 13.58 0.81 2.72
C GLY A 355 14.35 2.08 2.36
N LEU A 356 14.99 2.72 3.35
CA LEU A 356 15.84 3.90 3.14
C LEU A 356 17.11 3.54 2.35
N ALA A 357 17.71 2.38 2.59
CA ALA A 357 18.86 1.89 1.84
C ALA A 357 18.50 1.67 0.36
N ALA A 358 17.35 1.06 0.06
CA ALA A 358 16.87 0.92 -1.31
C ALA A 358 16.64 2.29 -1.99
N ARG A 359 16.05 3.24 -1.26
CA ARG A 359 15.87 4.62 -1.74
C ARG A 359 17.21 5.30 -2.02
N ALA A 360 18.21 5.12 -1.17
CA ALA A 360 19.54 5.68 -1.33
C ALA A 360 20.29 5.09 -2.55
N LEU A 361 20.02 3.83 -2.93
CA LEU A 361 20.47 3.24 -4.18
C LEU A 361 19.85 3.90 -5.42
N GLY A 362 18.72 4.60 -5.27
CA GLY A 362 17.96 5.22 -6.37
C GLY A 362 16.60 4.58 -6.65
N ALA A 363 16.17 3.58 -5.87
CA ALA A 363 14.87 2.94 -6.04
C ALA A 363 13.67 3.85 -5.68
N GLY A 364 13.92 4.99 -5.03
CA GLY A 364 12.92 5.99 -4.67
C GLY A 364 13.45 7.41 -4.79
N ARG A 365 12.56 8.41 -4.63
CA ARG A 365 12.90 9.83 -4.72
C ARG A 365 13.37 10.38 -3.38
N LEU A 366 14.44 11.14 -3.36
CA LEU A 366 14.87 12.01 -2.26
C LEU A 366 14.28 13.41 -2.43
N ARG A 367 14.14 13.86 -3.69
CA ARG A 367 13.53 15.14 -4.11
C ARG A 367 12.49 14.88 -5.19
N MET A 368 11.56 15.80 -5.38
CA MET A 368 10.48 15.64 -6.38
C MET A 368 11.01 15.50 -7.81
N GLU A 369 12.16 16.12 -8.11
CA GLU A 369 12.81 16.14 -9.42
C GLU A 369 13.64 14.87 -9.70
N ASP A 370 13.89 14.05 -8.69
CA ASP A 370 14.72 12.85 -8.83
C ASP A 370 14.08 11.84 -9.76
N ARG A 371 14.89 11.26 -10.63
CA ARG A 371 14.50 10.12 -11.46
C ARG A 371 14.77 8.82 -10.71
N ILE A 372 13.75 7.98 -10.65
CA ILE A 372 13.89 6.63 -10.08
C ILE A 372 14.74 5.77 -11.04
N ASP A 373 15.69 5.06 -10.47
CA ASP A 373 16.36 3.94 -11.13
C ASP A 373 15.60 2.65 -10.80
N TYR A 374 14.88 2.15 -11.77
CA TYR A 374 14.05 0.95 -11.57
C TYR A 374 14.85 -0.34 -11.43
N SER A 375 16.15 -0.33 -11.82
CA SER A 375 17.00 -1.53 -11.83
C SER A 375 17.63 -1.86 -10.47
N VAL A 376 17.67 -0.91 -9.54
CA VAL A 376 18.40 -1.02 -8.29
C VAL A 376 17.54 -1.50 -7.12
N GLY A 377 18.21 -2.03 -6.09
CA GLY A 377 17.58 -2.55 -4.89
C GLY A 377 18.35 -3.72 -4.32
N PHE A 378 17.67 -4.61 -3.62
CA PHE A 378 18.26 -5.84 -3.10
C PHE A 378 17.24 -6.97 -2.96
N VAL A 379 17.75 -8.20 -2.96
CA VAL A 379 16.99 -9.42 -2.75
C VAL A 379 17.47 -10.04 -1.45
N LEU A 380 16.60 -10.07 -0.44
CA LEU A 380 16.89 -10.69 0.86
C LEU A 380 16.86 -12.22 0.72
N MET A 381 17.85 -12.88 1.30
CA MET A 381 18.00 -14.33 1.30
C MET A 381 17.79 -14.94 2.69
N VAL A 382 17.53 -14.09 3.69
CA VAL A 382 17.23 -14.49 5.07
C VAL A 382 16.01 -13.76 5.59
N ARG A 383 15.36 -14.35 6.58
CA ARG A 383 14.18 -13.85 7.28
C ARG A 383 14.42 -13.88 8.79
N ILE A 384 13.63 -13.15 9.56
CA ILE A 384 13.63 -13.26 11.03
C ILE A 384 13.37 -14.72 11.43
N GLY A 385 14.18 -15.24 12.35
CA GLY A 385 14.16 -16.64 12.81
C GLY A 385 15.13 -17.57 12.08
N ASP A 386 15.67 -17.17 10.92
CA ASP A 386 16.59 -18.02 10.16
C ASP A 386 17.92 -18.20 10.89
N ARG A 387 18.42 -19.42 10.88
CA ARG A 387 19.77 -19.75 11.34
C ARG A 387 20.78 -19.37 10.27
N VAL A 388 21.87 -18.74 10.66
CA VAL A 388 22.98 -18.36 9.77
C VAL A 388 24.33 -18.82 10.33
N GLN A 389 25.29 -18.98 9.45
CA GLN A 389 26.69 -19.27 9.77
C GLN A 389 27.61 -18.43 8.88
N PRO A 390 28.92 -18.32 9.18
CA PRO A 390 29.85 -17.63 8.31
C PRO A 390 29.75 -18.11 6.85
N GLY A 391 29.57 -17.17 5.91
CA GLY A 391 29.38 -17.45 4.49
C GLY A 391 27.91 -17.58 4.05
N THR A 392 26.92 -17.66 4.96
CA THR A 392 25.49 -17.66 4.58
C THR A 392 25.15 -16.35 3.84
N PRO A 393 24.59 -16.41 2.60
CA PRO A 393 24.13 -15.21 1.90
C PRO A 393 22.98 -14.55 2.64
N LEU A 394 23.12 -13.24 2.91
CA LEU A 394 22.08 -12.41 3.56
C LEU A 394 21.20 -11.70 2.55
N CYS A 395 21.82 -11.13 1.52
CA CYS A 395 21.14 -10.50 0.40
C CYS A 395 22.03 -10.43 -0.84
N GLU A 396 21.41 -10.20 -2.00
CA GLU A 396 22.05 -9.75 -3.22
C GLU A 396 21.69 -8.28 -3.46
N ILE A 397 22.68 -7.41 -3.56
CA ILE A 397 22.53 -5.98 -3.85
C ILE A 397 22.62 -5.77 -5.35
N HIS A 398 21.68 -5.03 -5.92
CA HIS A 398 21.65 -4.55 -7.29
C HIS A 398 21.92 -3.04 -7.28
N ALA A 399 23.03 -2.60 -7.86
CA ALA A 399 23.47 -1.22 -7.78
C ALA A 399 23.97 -0.69 -9.12
N ARG A 400 24.03 0.64 -9.25
CA ARG A 400 24.58 1.28 -10.44
C ARG A 400 26.11 1.26 -10.46
N THR A 401 26.74 1.40 -9.29
CA THR A 401 28.20 1.42 -9.14
C THR A 401 28.64 0.53 -7.98
N GLU A 402 29.90 0.12 -7.99
CA GLU A 402 30.53 -0.62 -6.88
C GLU A 402 30.48 0.18 -5.56
N ALA A 403 30.67 1.50 -5.64
CA ALA A 403 30.61 2.39 -4.47
C ALA A 403 29.22 2.42 -3.86
N ASP A 404 28.16 2.41 -4.67
CA ASP A 404 26.77 2.30 -4.21
C ASP A 404 26.52 0.95 -3.54
N ALA A 405 27.05 -0.14 -4.14
CA ALA A 405 26.91 -1.47 -3.58
C ALA A 405 27.60 -1.62 -2.22
N VAL A 406 28.76 -0.99 -2.01
CA VAL A 406 29.47 -0.99 -0.72
C VAL A 406 28.65 -0.24 0.33
N ARG A 407 28.12 0.95 0.02
CA ARG A 407 27.26 1.70 0.97
C ARG A 407 25.99 0.95 1.34
N ALA A 408 25.37 0.29 0.36
CA ALA A 408 24.18 -0.50 0.61
C ALA A 408 24.49 -1.74 1.46
N GLU A 409 25.66 -2.38 1.30
CA GLU A 409 26.10 -3.49 2.14
C GLU A 409 26.21 -3.06 3.61
N GLU A 410 26.83 -1.90 3.88
CA GLU A 410 26.95 -1.36 5.23
C GLU A 410 25.56 -1.17 5.85
N ALA A 411 24.63 -0.52 5.12
CA ALA A 411 23.27 -0.28 5.57
C ALA A 411 22.50 -1.59 5.83
N VAL A 412 22.63 -2.60 4.97
CA VAL A 412 21.98 -3.91 5.16
C VAL A 412 22.54 -4.62 6.41
N ARG A 413 23.87 -4.58 6.61
CA ARG A 413 24.50 -5.19 7.80
C ARG A 413 24.05 -4.53 9.08
N GLU A 414 23.91 -3.21 9.10
CA GLU A 414 23.43 -2.43 10.25
C GLU A 414 21.94 -2.66 10.53
N ALA A 415 21.13 -2.92 9.51
CA ALA A 415 19.71 -3.17 9.63
C ALA A 415 19.37 -4.55 10.23
N ILE A 416 20.30 -5.51 10.26
CA ILE A 416 20.07 -6.86 10.75
C ILE A 416 20.62 -7.00 12.18
N ARG A 417 19.76 -7.43 13.11
CA ARG A 417 20.14 -7.76 14.50
C ARG A 417 20.20 -9.27 14.68
N TRP A 418 21.11 -9.70 15.53
CA TRP A 418 21.47 -11.11 15.71
C TRP A 418 21.11 -11.61 17.10
N SER A 419 20.85 -12.93 17.21
CA SER A 419 20.72 -13.66 18.47
C SER A 419 21.62 -14.91 18.41
N ASP A 420 22.12 -15.32 19.57
CA ASP A 420 22.82 -16.60 19.72
C ASP A 420 21.86 -17.76 20.01
N THR A 421 20.58 -17.46 20.25
CA THR A 421 19.51 -18.45 20.48
C THR A 421 18.43 -18.34 19.42
N PRO A 422 17.69 -19.44 19.12
CA PRO A 422 16.57 -19.40 18.19
C PRO A 422 15.56 -18.28 18.52
N CYS A 423 15.06 -17.62 17.50
CA CYS A 423 14.06 -16.57 17.58
C CYS A 423 12.79 -17.00 16.85
N GLU A 424 11.64 -16.65 17.39
CA GLU A 424 10.37 -16.88 16.71
C GLU A 424 10.18 -15.86 15.59
N ARG A 425 9.65 -16.35 14.47
CA ARG A 425 9.18 -15.50 13.37
C ARG A 425 7.84 -14.89 13.75
N GLY A 426 7.66 -13.60 13.48
CA GLY A 426 6.37 -12.95 13.63
C GLY A 426 5.28 -13.56 12.73
N LYS A 427 4.03 -13.32 13.08
CA LYS A 427 2.87 -13.73 12.28
C LYS A 427 2.70 -12.84 11.06
N ASN A 428 2.19 -13.39 9.96
CA ASN A 428 1.77 -12.60 8.82
C ASN A 428 0.50 -11.79 9.12
N PHE A 429 -0.41 -12.34 9.95
CA PHE A 429 -1.62 -11.66 10.39
C PHE A 429 -1.81 -11.74 11.90
N TYR A 430 -2.29 -10.65 12.48
CA TYR A 430 -2.53 -10.50 13.93
C TYR A 430 -4.01 -10.38 14.27
N ALA A 431 -4.80 -9.75 13.39
CA ALA A 431 -6.23 -9.58 13.61
C ALA A 431 -6.99 -9.28 12.31
N VAL A 432 -8.28 -9.54 12.33
CA VAL A 432 -9.26 -9.11 11.34
C VAL A 432 -10.27 -8.19 12.01
N VAL A 433 -10.59 -7.07 11.39
CA VAL A 433 -11.57 -6.11 11.85
C VAL A 433 -12.69 -6.02 10.82
N THR A 434 -13.90 -6.31 11.27
CA THR A 434 -15.14 -6.19 10.49
C THR A 434 -16.10 -5.23 11.18
N ARG A 435 -17.27 -4.98 10.58
CA ARG A 435 -18.33 -4.22 11.24
C ARG A 435 -18.81 -4.86 12.55
N ASP A 436 -18.64 -6.18 12.71
CA ASP A 436 -19.12 -6.95 13.86
C ASP A 436 -18.09 -6.97 15.00
N GLY A 437 -16.85 -6.55 14.76
CA GLY A 437 -15.83 -6.47 15.78
C GLY A 437 -14.41 -6.82 15.32
N VAL A 438 -13.57 -7.16 16.29
CA VAL A 438 -12.16 -7.54 16.10
C VAL A 438 -11.98 -9.01 16.47
N THR A 439 -11.46 -9.80 15.54
CA THR A 439 -11.01 -11.17 15.78
C THR A 439 -9.49 -11.18 15.77
N ARG A 440 -8.85 -11.55 16.89
CA ARG A 440 -7.39 -11.77 16.97
C ARG A 440 -7.04 -13.15 16.42
N LEU A 441 -5.93 -13.27 15.69
CA LEU A 441 -5.45 -14.49 15.03
C LEU A 441 -4.26 -15.09 15.77
#